data_cea29912cd50928e59f1c2a64827da70
#
_entry.id   cea29912cd50928e59f1c2a64827da70
#
_cell.length_a   1.000
_cell.length_b   1.000
_cell.length_c   1.000
_cell.angle_alpha   90.00
_cell.angle_beta   90.00
_cell.angle_gamma   90.00
#
_symmetry.space_group_name_H-M   'P 1'
#
loop_
_entity.id
_entity.type
_entity.pdbx_description
1 polymer ?
#
loop_
_entity_poly.entity_id
_entity_poly.type
_entity_poly.pdbx_seq_one_letter_code
_entity_poly.pdbx_strand_id
1 'polypeptide(L)' 'MADPERVQTKNMVLRLDPGLAELLATVAEVEGRSVSDVAREAITALVQARRKDKRFRRMLEENLARHQRLLDLLREDQR' A
#
# COMPACT_ATOMS: atom_id res chain seq x y z
N MET A 1 20.27 8.82 13.01
CA MET A 1 19.86 8.64 12.62
C MET A 1 19.01 8.74 12.08
N ALA A 2 18.68 8.69 11.76
CA ALA A 2 17.93 8.79 11.31
C ALA A 2 17.16 8.50 10.69
N ASP A 3 16.82 8.43 10.17
CA ASP A 3 16.10 8.39 9.68
C ASP A 3 14.95 7.74 9.66
N PRO A 4 15.08 6.60 9.55
CA PRO A 4 13.80 5.94 9.50
C PRO A 4 12.87 6.48 10.51
N GLU A 5 13.38 6.84 11.54
CA GLU A 5 12.52 7.43 12.53
C GLU A 5 11.92 8.72 12.04
N ARG A 6 12.45 9.22 10.99
CA ARG A 6 11.82 10.36 10.40
C ARG A 6 10.59 10.00 9.63
N VAL A 7 10.47 8.75 9.27
CA VAL A 7 9.29 8.28 8.56
C VAL A 7 8.18 8.16 9.57
N GLN A 8 7.15 8.95 9.39
CA GLN A 8 6.01 8.89 10.28
C GLN A 8 5.15 7.70 9.92
N THR A 9 4.76 6.96 10.92
CA THR A 9 3.87 5.84 10.70
C THR A 9 2.43 6.33 10.70
N LYS A 10 1.60 5.64 9.94
CA LYS A 10 0.17 5.89 9.93
C LYS A 10 -0.54 4.69 10.48
N ASN A 11 -1.53 4.93 11.30
CA ASN A 11 -2.36 3.86 11.80
C ASN A 11 -3.44 3.56 10.78
N MET A 12 -3.56 2.29 10.45
CA MET A 12 -4.57 1.84 9.50
C MET A 12 -5.30 0.66 10.10
N VAL A 13 -6.60 0.64 9.91
CA VAL A 13 -7.43 -0.47 10.35
C VAL A 13 -7.72 -1.33 9.15
N LEU A 14 -7.46 -2.61 9.27
CA LEU A 14 -7.61 -3.55 8.18
C LEU A 14 -8.52 -4.67 8.62
N ARG A 15 -9.54 -4.95 7.82
CA ARG A 15 -10.44 -6.05 8.10
C ARG A 15 -10.07 -7.21 7.21
N LEU A 16 -9.85 -8.36 7.83
CA LEU A 16 -9.51 -9.57 7.11
C LEU A 16 -10.61 -10.59 7.31
N ASP A 17 -10.86 -11.35 6.26
CA ASP A 17 -11.69 -12.52 6.35
C ASP A 17 -11.15 -13.42 7.48
N PRO A 18 -12.04 -14.01 8.30
CA PRO A 18 -11.58 -14.81 9.43
C PRO A 18 -10.62 -15.94 9.04
N GLY A 19 -10.88 -16.59 7.91
CA GLY A 19 -9.99 -17.65 7.47
C GLY A 19 -8.62 -17.13 7.12
N LEU A 20 -8.56 -16.02 6.43
CA LEU A 20 -7.28 -15.41 6.09
C LEU A 20 -6.55 -14.92 7.32
N ALA A 21 -7.29 -14.36 8.27
CA ALA A 21 -6.68 -13.89 9.51
C ALA A 21 -6.05 -15.05 10.27
N GLU A 22 -6.73 -16.19 10.28
CA GLU A 22 -6.21 -17.36 10.96
C GLU A 22 -4.96 -17.89 10.29
N LEU A 23 -4.96 -17.91 8.96
CA LEU A 23 -3.78 -18.34 8.22
C LEU A 23 -2.60 -17.42 8.47
N LEU A 24 -2.86 -16.13 8.52
CA LEU A 24 -1.80 -15.16 8.80
C LEU A 24 -1.22 -15.39 10.19
N ALA A 25 -2.08 -15.62 11.17
CA ALA A 25 -1.62 -15.89 12.53
C ALA A 25 -0.78 -17.15 12.57
N THR A 26 -1.17 -18.18 11.80
CA THR A 26 -0.42 -19.42 11.74
C THR A 26 0.97 -19.20 11.16
N VAL A 27 1.06 -18.43 10.09
CA VAL A 27 2.35 -18.11 9.49
C VAL A 27 3.25 -17.43 10.51
N ALA A 28 2.68 -16.44 11.22
CA ALA A 28 3.45 -15.71 12.22
C ALA A 28 3.95 -16.65 13.32
N GLU A 29 3.09 -17.54 13.76
CA GLU A 29 3.44 -18.47 14.83
C GLU A 29 4.56 -19.41 14.39
N VAL A 30 4.43 -19.96 13.20
CA VAL A 30 5.43 -20.89 12.67
C VAL A 30 6.78 -20.20 12.51
N GLU A 31 6.77 -18.93 12.09
CA GLU A 31 8.01 -18.20 11.88
C GLU A 31 8.54 -17.52 13.13
N GLY A 32 7.80 -17.60 14.24
CA GLY A 32 8.25 -16.97 15.47
C GLY A 32 8.25 -15.45 15.38
N ARG A 33 7.30 -14.88 14.65
CA ARG A 33 7.21 -13.46 14.44
C ARG A 33 5.84 -12.95 14.84
N SER A 34 5.71 -11.65 15.02
CA SER A 34 4.42 -11.09 15.32
C SER A 34 3.55 -11.04 14.05
N VAL A 35 2.24 -11.06 14.24
CA VAL A 35 1.31 -10.96 13.13
C VAL A 35 1.54 -9.64 12.39
N SER A 36 1.80 -8.57 13.13
CA SER A 36 2.05 -7.28 12.51
C SER A 36 3.28 -7.29 11.61
N ASP A 37 4.34 -7.96 12.05
CA ASP A 37 5.56 -8.02 11.25
C ASP A 37 5.33 -8.79 9.96
N VAL A 38 4.63 -9.92 10.05
CA VAL A 38 4.33 -10.72 8.86
C VAL A 38 3.45 -9.93 7.92
N ALA A 39 2.44 -9.23 8.45
CA ALA A 39 1.56 -8.44 7.62
C ALA A 39 2.31 -7.32 6.93
N ARG A 40 3.20 -6.63 7.65
CA ARG A 40 3.97 -5.55 7.03
C ARG A 40 4.87 -6.07 5.93
N GLU A 41 5.47 -7.22 6.15
CA GLU A 41 6.31 -7.82 5.11
C GLU A 41 5.49 -8.13 3.88
N ALA A 42 4.30 -8.71 4.06
CA ALA A 42 3.45 -9.06 2.92
C ALA A 42 3.02 -7.82 2.15
N ILE A 43 2.65 -6.77 2.88
CA ILE A 43 2.23 -5.53 2.25
C ILE A 43 3.38 -4.90 1.49
N THR A 44 4.56 -4.88 2.10
CA THR A 44 5.74 -4.33 1.46
C THR A 44 6.08 -5.10 0.19
N ALA A 45 6.01 -6.43 0.26
CA ALA A 45 6.31 -7.27 -0.90
C ALA A 45 5.32 -7.00 -2.04
N LEU A 46 4.04 -6.84 -1.70
CA LEU A 46 3.04 -6.56 -2.72
C LEU A 46 3.30 -5.22 -3.39
N VAL A 47 3.57 -4.19 -2.60
CA VAL A 47 3.82 -2.87 -3.14
C VAL A 47 5.04 -2.89 -4.05
N GLN A 48 6.10 -3.58 -3.62
CA GLN A 48 7.30 -3.66 -4.44
C GLN A 48 7.03 -4.40 -5.75
N ALA A 49 6.22 -5.45 -5.70
CA ALA A 49 5.87 -6.19 -6.91
C ALA A 49 5.10 -5.30 -7.88
N ARG A 50 4.17 -4.51 -7.38
CA ARG A 50 3.39 -3.62 -8.23
C ARG A 50 4.26 -2.55 -8.87
N ARG A 51 5.24 -2.05 -8.13
CA ARG A 51 6.13 -1.04 -8.68
C ARG A 51 6.88 -1.52 -9.91
N LYS A 52 7.17 -2.81 -9.96
CA LYS A 52 7.90 -3.40 -11.09
C LYS A 52 6.98 -3.90 -12.18
N ASP A 53 5.70 -3.93 -11.94
CA ASP A 53 4.73 -4.48 -12.88
C ASP A 53 4.40 -3.44 -13.94
N LYS A 54 4.71 -3.76 -15.19
CA LYS A 54 4.50 -2.81 -16.28
C LYS A 54 3.04 -2.50 -16.48
N ARG A 55 2.18 -3.50 -16.31
CA ARG A 55 0.75 -3.29 -16.48
C ARG A 55 0.22 -2.34 -15.41
N PHE A 56 0.66 -2.54 -14.19
CA PHE A 56 0.23 -1.66 -13.11
C PHE A 56 0.71 -0.23 -13.35
N ARG A 57 1.97 -0.09 -13.77
CA ARG A 57 2.52 1.24 -14.01
C ARG A 57 1.78 1.97 -15.11
N ARG A 58 1.36 1.24 -16.14
CA ARG A 58 0.57 1.85 -17.20
C ARG A 58 -0.77 2.34 -16.68
N MET A 59 -1.43 1.51 -15.87
CA MET A 59 -2.69 1.88 -15.28
C MET A 59 -2.54 3.09 -14.38
N LEU A 60 -1.44 3.14 -13.65
CA LEU A 60 -1.17 4.27 -12.77
C LEU A 60 -1.00 5.55 -13.57
N GLU A 61 -0.24 5.47 -14.65
CA GLU A 61 -0.02 6.64 -15.50
C GLU A 61 -1.32 7.15 -16.08
N GLU A 62 -2.17 6.25 -16.54
CA GLU A 62 -3.48 6.65 -17.06
C GLU A 62 -4.33 7.31 -15.99
N ASN A 63 -4.25 6.79 -14.79
CA ASN A 63 -5.02 7.32 -13.68
C ASN A 63 -4.53 8.74 -13.33
N LEU A 64 -3.23 8.92 -13.28
CA LEU A 64 -2.66 10.23 -12.98
C LEU A 64 -2.99 11.25 -14.05
N ALA A 65 -2.93 10.83 -15.31
CA ALA A 65 -3.26 11.74 -16.40
C ALA A 65 -4.70 12.20 -16.31
N ARG A 66 -5.59 11.29 -15.92
CA ARG A 66 -6.99 11.63 -15.78
C ARG A 66 -7.21 12.61 -14.64
N HIS A 67 -6.54 12.39 -13.53
CA HIS A 67 -6.64 13.29 -12.39
C HIS A 67 -6.08 14.66 -12.71
N GLN A 68 -4.98 14.70 -13.44
CA GLN A 68 -4.38 15.96 -13.81
C GLN A 68 -5.32 16.78 -14.67
N ARG A 69 -6.00 16.12 -15.60
CA ARG A 69 -6.94 16.81 -16.45
C ARG A 69 -8.11 17.38 -15.65
N LEU A 70 -8.60 16.63 -14.68
CA LEU A 70 -9.69 17.10 -13.84
C LEU A 70 -9.26 18.31 -13.03
N LEU A 71 -8.05 18.26 -12.49
CA LEU A 71 -7.54 19.40 -11.73
C LEU A 71 -7.42 20.63 -12.60
N ASP A 72 -6.96 20.46 -13.83
CA ASP A 72 -6.82 21.59 -14.75
C ASP A 72 -8.17 22.21 -15.06
N LEU A 73 -9.19 21.37 -15.26
CA LEU A 73 -10.53 21.86 -15.52
C LEU A 73 -11.08 22.66 -14.35
N LEU A 74 -10.83 22.16 -13.13
CA LEU A 74 -11.30 22.85 -11.95
C LEU A 74 -10.62 24.20 -11.78
N ARG A 75 -9.34 24.28 -12.14
CA ARG A 75 -8.64 25.55 -12.07
C ARG A 75 -9.23 26.57 -13.01
N GLU A 76 -9.59 26.13 -14.21
CA GLU A 76 -10.18 27.05 -15.17
C GLU A 76 -11.49 27.59 -14.67
N ASP A 77 -12.27 26.75 -14.00
CA ASP A 77 -13.55 27.18 -13.48
C ASP A 77 -13.42 28.25 -12.40
N GLN A 78 -12.27 28.29 -11.76
CA GLN A 78 -12.08 29.20 -10.65
C GLN A 78 -11.57 30.57 -11.07
N ARG A 79 -11.43 30.82 -12.31
CA ARG A 79 -10.95 32.11 -12.77
C ARG A 79 -12.01 33.19 -12.69
#